data_7ad9be43867c537f834a3da9fb6246fd
#
_entry.id   7ad9be43867c537f834a3da9fb6246fd
#
_cell.length_a   1.000
_cell.length_b   1.000
_cell.length_c   1.000
_cell.angle_alpha   90.00
_cell.angle_beta   90.00
_cell.angle_gamma   90.00
#
_symmetry.space_group_name_H-M   'P 1'
#
loop_
_entity.id
_entity.type
_entity.pdbx_description
1 polymer ?
#
loop_
_entity_poly.entity_id
_entity_poly.type
_entity_poly.pdbx_seq_one_letter_code
_entity_poly.pdbx_strand_id
1 'polypeptide(L)'
;MEFEYDPLKSKANLAKHGIDFLQAQELWNDPALLEIPARTTDEPRFVVIARLHGKYWSAVITYRSQTIRLISVRRSRPEEVQLYEQL
;
A
#
# COMPACT_ATOMS: atom_id res chain seq x y z
N MET A 1 1.33 8.76 -12.81
CA MET A 1 1.94 8.19 -11.59
C MET A 1 2.60 6.87 -11.94
N GLU A 2 3.86 6.71 -11.58
CA GLU A 2 4.60 5.50 -11.93
C GLU A 2 4.86 4.66 -10.71
N PHE A 3 4.80 3.33 -10.90
CA PHE A 3 5.06 2.35 -9.85
C PHE A 3 6.21 1.46 -10.24
N GLU A 4 6.96 1.00 -9.24
CA GLU A 4 7.96 -0.02 -9.42
C GLU A 4 7.86 -1.03 -8.27
N TYR A 5 8.35 -2.24 -8.50
CA TYR A 5 8.36 -3.29 -7.47
C TYR A 5 9.17 -4.48 -7.97
N ASP A 6 9.52 -5.35 -7.02
CA ASP A 6 10.16 -6.62 -7.31
C ASP A 6 9.09 -7.63 -7.74
N PRO A 7 9.16 -8.17 -8.97
CA PRO A 7 8.15 -9.13 -9.44
C PRO A 7 8.02 -10.38 -8.56
N LEU A 8 9.11 -10.84 -7.96
CA LEU A 8 9.06 -12.00 -7.07
C LEU A 8 8.31 -11.69 -5.80
N LYS A 9 8.47 -10.48 -5.27
CA LYS A 9 7.72 -10.03 -4.10
C LYS A 9 6.25 -9.85 -4.41
N SER A 10 5.93 -9.38 -5.61
CA SER A 10 4.54 -9.25 -6.05
C SER A 10 3.86 -10.60 -6.06
N LYS A 11 4.54 -11.61 -6.61
CA LYS A 11 4.01 -12.96 -6.68
C LYS A 11 3.81 -13.56 -5.28
N ALA A 12 4.79 -13.38 -4.40
CA ALA A 12 4.70 -13.84 -3.02
C ALA A 12 3.57 -13.13 -2.26
N ASN A 13 3.36 -11.85 -2.54
CA ASN A 13 2.30 -11.08 -1.91
C ASN A 13 0.93 -11.61 -2.32
N LEU A 14 0.77 -11.97 -3.59
CA LEU A 14 -0.48 -12.58 -4.08
C LEU A 14 -0.77 -13.88 -3.33
N ALA A 15 0.24 -14.73 -3.18
CA ALA A 15 0.08 -16.01 -2.50
C ALA A 15 -0.27 -15.84 -1.02
N LYS A 16 0.32 -14.83 -0.36
CA LYS A 16 0.17 -14.63 1.08
C LYS A 16 -1.08 -13.82 1.43
N HIS A 17 -1.39 -12.80 0.66
CA HIS A 17 -2.42 -11.82 1.02
C HIS A 17 -3.56 -11.71 0.02
N GLY A 18 -3.47 -12.39 -1.12
CA GLY A 18 -4.55 -12.38 -2.11
C GLY A 18 -4.56 -11.16 -3.01
N ILE A 19 -3.49 -10.39 -3.03
CA ILE A 19 -3.36 -9.23 -3.91
C ILE A 19 -1.90 -9.14 -4.38
N ASP A 20 -1.70 -8.92 -5.67
CA ASP A 20 -0.37 -8.67 -6.20
C ASP A 20 -0.13 -7.16 -6.34
N PHE A 21 1.07 -6.78 -6.75
CA PHE A 21 1.42 -5.36 -6.81
C PHE A 21 0.88 -4.65 -8.04
N LEU A 22 0.47 -5.39 -9.06
CA LEU A 22 -0.23 -4.78 -10.20
C LEU A 22 -1.64 -4.38 -9.77
N GLN A 23 -2.35 -5.28 -9.10
CA GLN A 23 -3.69 -5.00 -8.57
C GLN A 23 -3.65 -3.88 -7.52
N ALA A 24 -2.62 -3.87 -6.69
CA ALA A 24 -2.50 -2.87 -5.62
C ALA A 24 -2.39 -1.44 -6.15
N GLN A 25 -1.97 -1.25 -7.40
CA GLN A 25 -1.89 0.09 -7.97
C GLN A 25 -3.26 0.75 -8.05
N GLU A 26 -4.34 -0.03 -8.09
CA GLU A 26 -5.70 0.50 -8.10
C GLU A 26 -6.09 1.19 -6.79
N LEU A 27 -5.35 0.95 -5.71
CA LEU A 27 -5.59 1.65 -4.44
C LEU A 27 -5.48 3.17 -4.61
N TRP A 28 -4.63 3.62 -5.53
CA TRP A 28 -4.44 5.04 -5.78
C TRP A 28 -5.60 5.70 -6.52
N ASN A 29 -6.60 4.92 -6.92
CA ASN A 29 -7.85 5.46 -7.47
C ASN A 29 -8.83 5.87 -6.37
N ASP A 30 -8.57 5.51 -5.11
CA ASP A 30 -9.43 5.89 -4.00
C ASP A 30 -9.18 7.35 -3.63
N PRO A 31 -10.18 8.24 -3.78
CA PRO A 31 -10.00 9.65 -3.46
C PRO A 31 -9.81 9.92 -1.97
N ALA A 32 -10.13 8.96 -1.11
CA ALA A 32 -9.96 9.07 0.34
C ALA A 32 -8.68 8.39 0.84
N LEU A 33 -7.79 7.98 -0.07
CA LEU A 33 -6.52 7.36 0.28
C LEU A 33 -5.80 8.17 1.36
N LEU A 34 -5.34 7.49 2.40
CA LEU A 34 -4.61 8.09 3.51
C LEU A 34 -3.19 7.59 3.52
N GLU A 35 -2.23 8.50 3.56
CA GLU A 35 -0.81 8.14 3.66
C GLU A 35 -0.27 8.62 5.00
N ILE A 36 0.36 7.71 5.75
CA ILE A 36 0.97 8.03 7.03
C ILE A 36 2.41 7.54 7.05
N PRO A 37 3.31 8.22 7.78
CA PRO A 37 4.68 7.76 7.90
C PRO A 37 4.75 6.42 8.62
N ALA A 38 5.63 5.53 8.15
CA ALA A 38 5.94 4.29 8.84
C ALA A 38 7.28 4.43 9.55
N ARG A 39 7.47 3.64 10.61
CA ARG A 39 8.76 3.62 11.29
C ARG A 39 9.79 2.92 10.41
N THR A 40 10.92 3.58 10.20
CA THR A 40 12.00 3.02 9.41
C THR A 40 13.34 3.45 10.01
N THR A 41 14.39 2.67 9.72
CA THR A 41 15.75 3.00 10.11
C THR A 41 16.60 3.43 8.92
N ASP A 42 16.15 3.12 7.71
CA ASP A 42 16.90 3.37 6.49
C ASP A 42 16.23 4.45 5.64
N GLU A 43 15.59 4.06 4.56
CA GLU A 43 14.88 4.98 3.70
C GLU A 43 13.50 5.29 4.27
N PRO A 44 12.97 6.48 4.03
CA PRO A 44 11.61 6.82 4.50
C PRO A 44 10.57 5.90 3.87
N ARG A 45 9.72 5.33 4.71
CA ARG A 45 8.60 4.49 4.28
C ARG A 45 7.29 5.07 4.75
N PHE A 46 6.23 4.70 4.05
CA PHE A 46 4.87 5.17 4.34
C PHE A 46 3.91 4.00 4.27
N VAL A 47 2.83 4.10 5.04
CA VAL A 47 1.71 3.18 4.93
C VAL A 47 0.59 3.92 4.23
N VAL A 48 0.10 3.36 3.13
CA VAL A 48 -1.04 3.89 2.40
C VAL A 48 -2.24 3.02 2.71
N ILE A 49 -3.31 3.64 3.21
CA ILE A 49 -4.54 2.95 3.55
C ILE A 49 -5.61 3.38 2.56
N ALA A 50 -6.23 2.41 1.89
CA ALA A 50 -7.23 2.71 0.88
C ALA A 50 -8.20 1.54 0.71
N ARG A 51 -9.32 1.81 0.06
CA ARG A 51 -10.33 0.79 -0.24
C ARG A 51 -10.22 0.34 -1.68
N LEU A 52 -10.39 -0.97 -1.87
CA LEU A 52 -10.45 -1.58 -3.21
C LEU A 52 -11.45 -2.73 -3.14
N HIS A 53 -12.47 -2.66 -3.99
CA HIS A 53 -13.52 -3.68 -4.07
C HIS A 53 -14.15 -3.99 -2.70
N GLY A 54 -14.43 -2.92 -1.94
CA GLY A 54 -15.11 -3.04 -0.66
C GLY A 54 -14.25 -3.51 0.50
N LYS A 55 -12.95 -3.66 0.30
CA LYS A 55 -12.01 -4.09 1.33
C LYS A 55 -10.97 -3.01 1.59
N TYR A 56 -10.48 -2.97 2.83
CA TYR A 56 -9.42 -2.04 3.22
C TYR A 56 -8.06 -2.71 3.10
N TRP A 57 -7.13 -2.03 2.45
CA TRP A 57 -5.78 -2.52 2.24
C TRP A 57 -4.77 -1.50 2.75
N SER A 58 -3.66 -2.00 3.28
CA SER A 58 -2.54 -1.16 3.72
C SER A 58 -1.31 -1.54 2.92
N ALA A 59 -0.78 -0.60 2.17
CA ALA A 59 0.40 -0.79 1.34
C ALA A 59 1.58 -0.07 1.98
N VAL A 60 2.71 -0.77 2.11
CA VAL A 60 3.97 -0.16 2.53
C VAL A 60 4.72 0.24 1.28
N ILE A 61 5.10 1.50 1.22
CA ILE A 61 5.76 2.08 0.05
C ILE A 61 6.95 2.92 0.45
N THR A 62 7.79 3.20 -0.53
CA THR A 62 8.77 4.28 -0.45
C THR A 62 8.74 5.04 -1.77
N TYR A 63 9.25 6.27 -1.76
CA TYR A 63 9.37 7.07 -2.99
C TYR A 63 10.79 7.02 -3.49
N ARG A 64 10.95 6.83 -4.79
CA ARG A 64 12.24 6.92 -5.48
C ARG A 64 12.09 7.91 -6.62
N SER A 65 12.60 9.12 -6.41
CA SER A 65 12.33 10.23 -7.31
C SER A 65 10.81 10.43 -7.40
N GLN A 66 10.21 10.30 -8.58
CA GLN A 66 8.77 10.47 -8.75
C GLN A 66 8.04 9.13 -8.88
N THR A 67 8.72 8.04 -8.55
CA THR A 67 8.18 6.70 -8.67
C THR A 67 7.81 6.17 -7.30
N ILE A 68 6.67 5.49 -7.21
CA ILE A 68 6.21 4.83 -5.99
C ILE A 68 6.70 3.39 -6.04
N ARG A 69 7.54 3.03 -5.05
CA ARG A 69 7.99 1.64 -4.95
C ARG A 69 7.12 0.89 -3.95
N LEU A 70 6.43 -0.12 -4.44
CA LEU A 70 5.59 -1.00 -3.62
C LEU A 70 6.48 -2.04 -2.94
N ILE A 71 6.32 -2.19 -1.61
CA ILE A 71 7.13 -3.09 -0.80
C ILE A 71 6.29 -4.25 -0.29
N SER A 72 5.10 -3.98 0.23
CA SER A 72 4.17 -5.03 0.68
C SER A 72 2.76 -4.48 0.70
N VAL A 73 1.76 -5.35 0.57
CA VAL A 73 0.35 -4.97 0.62
C VAL A 73 -0.39 -6.05 1.40
N ARG A 74 -1.17 -5.64 2.39
CA ARG A 74 -1.94 -6.55 3.23
C ARG A 74 -3.29 -5.94 3.56
N ARG A 75 -4.17 -6.75 4.08
CA ARG A 75 -5.43 -6.23 4.63
C ARG A 75 -5.14 -5.30 5.79
N SER A 76 -5.91 -4.23 5.89
CA SER A 76 -5.71 -3.24 6.95
C SER A 76 -6.08 -3.81 8.31
N ARG A 77 -5.36 -3.35 9.34
CA ARG A 77 -5.67 -3.65 10.73
C ARG A 77 -6.81 -2.75 11.21
N PRO A 78 -7.53 -3.14 12.28
CA PRO A 78 -8.65 -2.32 12.75
C PRO A 78 -8.28 -0.87 13.05
N GLU A 79 -7.13 -0.62 13.65
CA GLU A 79 -6.68 0.73 13.94
C GLU A 79 -6.37 1.55 12.69
N GLU A 80 -5.95 0.89 11.60
CA GLU A 80 -5.71 1.55 10.31
C GLU A 80 -7.03 1.93 9.66
N VAL A 81 -8.00 1.04 9.73
CA VAL A 81 -9.35 1.32 9.22
C VAL A 81 -9.94 2.53 9.95
N GLN A 82 -9.76 2.60 11.28
CA GLN A 82 -10.24 3.73 12.06
C GLN A 82 -9.61 5.04 11.63
N LEU A 83 -8.30 5.04 11.37
CA LEU A 83 -7.61 6.25 10.88
C LEU A 83 -8.19 6.71 9.55
N TYR A 84 -8.41 5.78 8.64
CA TYR A 84 -8.98 6.08 7.33
C TYR A 84 -10.40 6.66 7.46
N GLU A 85 -11.21 6.10 8.36
CA GLU A 85 -12.61 6.49 8.49
C GLU A 85 -12.83 7.78 9.30
N GLN A 86 -11.81 8.28 9.97
CA GLN A 86 -11.91 9.52 10.73
C GLN A 86 -11.86 10.77 9.85
N LEU A 87 -11.51 10.61 8.60
CA LEU A 87 -11.33 11.76 7.70
C LEU A 87 -12.63 12.11 6.92
#